data_0c1acf2f8072afac85bce5a30f75849b
#
_entry.id   0c1acf2f8072afac85bce5a30f75849b
#
_cell.length_a   1.000
_cell.length_b   1.000
_cell.length_c   1.000
_cell.angle_alpha   90.00
_cell.angle_beta   90.00
_cell.angle_gamma   90.00
#
_symmetry.space_group_name_H-M   'P 1'
#
loop_
_entity.id
_entity.type
_entity.pdbx_description
1 polymer ?
#
loop_
_entity_poly.entity_id
_entity_poly.type
_entity_poly.pdbx_seq_one_letter_code
_entity_poly.pdbx_strand_id
1 'polypeptide(L)'
;MDLMLRILLGITIAIILHELTHLLVIFYYKIPVKAIILTKWTAFGFLIENENYMNDGKKLILLHFLPLIWCLMIFINPNEVFFYMFPFVNIFGGLGDFYFYFKIKTLSSKMRIEWANSCDEKLLKSAIWKREI
;
A
#
# COMPACT_ATOMS: atom_id res chain seq x y z
N MET A 1 17.08 -14.07 21.19
CA MET A 1 17.12 -12.97 20.23
C MET A 1 16.86 -11.66 20.95
N ASP A 2 17.69 -10.67 20.69
CA ASP A 2 17.60 -9.34 21.26
C ASP A 2 16.27 -8.65 20.90
N LEU A 3 15.75 -7.83 21.82
CA LEU A 3 14.51 -7.08 21.65
C LEU A 3 14.55 -6.20 20.39
N MET A 4 15.65 -5.47 20.20
CA MET A 4 15.83 -4.62 19.03
C MET A 4 15.72 -5.43 17.73
N LEU A 5 16.34 -6.58 17.66
CA LEU A 5 16.31 -7.45 16.50
C LEU A 5 14.91 -7.98 16.23
N ARG A 6 14.15 -8.34 17.26
CA ARG A 6 12.74 -8.76 17.11
C ARG A 6 11.87 -7.65 16.53
N ILE A 7 12.06 -6.43 17.02
CA ILE A 7 11.33 -5.26 16.51
C ILE A 7 11.68 -5.03 15.04
N LEU A 8 12.96 -5.01 14.69
CA LEU A 8 13.42 -4.77 13.32
C LEU A 8 12.92 -5.86 12.36
N LEU A 9 12.98 -7.12 12.75
CA LEU A 9 12.46 -8.22 11.95
C LEU A 9 10.95 -8.12 11.78
N GLY A 10 10.22 -7.79 12.85
CA GLY A 10 8.79 -7.61 12.78
C GLY A 10 8.38 -6.50 11.83
N ILE A 11 9.04 -5.35 11.91
CA ILE A 11 8.80 -4.21 11.00
C ILE A 11 9.11 -4.61 9.56
N THR A 12 10.26 -5.21 9.31
CA THR A 12 10.69 -5.59 7.96
C THR A 12 9.72 -6.58 7.31
N ILE A 13 9.36 -7.63 8.04
CA ILE A 13 8.43 -8.63 7.52
C ILE A 13 7.04 -8.03 7.32
N ALA A 14 6.58 -7.19 8.24
CA ALA A 14 5.28 -6.53 8.12
C ALA A 14 5.22 -5.62 6.88
N ILE A 15 6.28 -4.86 6.60
CA ILE A 15 6.36 -4.02 5.39
C ILE A 15 6.32 -4.88 4.13
N ILE A 16 7.12 -5.95 4.08
CA ILE A 16 7.16 -6.85 2.93
C ILE A 16 5.77 -7.45 2.67
N LEU A 17 5.11 -7.97 3.70
CA LEU A 17 3.78 -8.56 3.55
C LEU A 17 2.72 -7.53 3.16
N HIS A 18 2.81 -6.31 3.67
CA HIS A 18 1.94 -5.20 3.28
C HIS A 18 2.03 -4.92 1.78
N GLU A 19 3.24 -4.73 1.27
CA GLU A 19 3.46 -4.44 -0.15
C GLU A 19 3.13 -5.63 -1.04
N LEU A 20 3.45 -6.85 -0.61
CA LEU A 20 3.07 -8.06 -1.35
C LEU A 20 1.56 -8.22 -1.46
N THR A 21 0.81 -7.79 -0.45
CA THR A 21 -0.66 -7.82 -0.49
C THR A 21 -1.21 -6.87 -1.54
N HIS A 22 -0.68 -5.64 -1.63
CA HIS A 22 -1.03 -4.73 -2.71
C HIS A 22 -0.73 -5.34 -4.08
N LEU A 23 0.44 -5.93 -4.25
CA LEU A 23 0.87 -6.55 -5.50
C LEU A 23 -0.03 -7.74 -5.87
N LEU A 24 -0.47 -8.51 -4.89
CA LEU A 24 -1.37 -9.64 -5.10
C LEU A 24 -2.73 -9.18 -5.65
N VAL A 25 -3.28 -8.11 -5.10
CA VAL A 25 -4.53 -7.51 -5.59
C VAL A 25 -4.35 -6.99 -7.02
N ILE A 26 -3.23 -6.32 -7.29
CA ILE A 26 -2.89 -5.80 -8.62
C ILE A 26 -2.86 -6.94 -9.64
N PHE A 27 -2.20 -8.05 -9.33
CA PHE A 27 -2.15 -9.22 -10.21
C PHE A 27 -3.50 -9.92 -10.37
N TYR A 28 -4.25 -10.04 -9.29
CA TYR A 28 -5.57 -10.69 -9.33
C TYR A 28 -6.51 -9.96 -10.29
N TYR A 29 -6.54 -8.64 -10.24
CA TYR A 29 -7.38 -7.82 -11.11
C TYR A 29 -6.70 -7.42 -12.43
N LYS A 30 -5.47 -7.87 -12.67
CA LYS A 30 -4.69 -7.56 -13.89
C LYS A 30 -4.55 -6.06 -14.13
N ILE A 31 -4.34 -5.29 -13.07
CA ILE A 31 -4.14 -3.84 -13.16
C ILE A 31 -2.71 -3.58 -13.66
N PRO A 32 -2.53 -2.83 -14.77
CA PRO A 32 -1.17 -2.53 -15.25
C PRO A 32 -0.39 -1.66 -14.28
N VAL A 33 0.85 -2.03 -14.01
CA VAL A 33 1.79 -1.25 -13.20
C VAL A 33 2.53 -0.27 -14.10
N LYS A 34 2.47 1.01 -13.77
CA LYS A 34 3.16 2.08 -14.52
C LYS A 34 4.60 2.27 -14.07
N ALA A 35 4.84 2.19 -12.77
CA ALA A 35 6.14 2.46 -12.18
C ALA A 35 6.26 1.83 -10.81
N ILE A 36 7.51 1.60 -10.39
CA ILE A 36 7.86 1.25 -9.02
C ILE A 36 8.61 2.44 -8.45
N ILE A 37 8.17 2.93 -7.30
CA ILE A 37 8.75 4.10 -6.65
C ILE A 37 9.43 3.74 -5.34
N LEU A 38 10.47 4.49 -5.01
CA LEU A 38 11.15 4.44 -3.73
C LEU A 38 11.25 5.86 -3.20
N THR A 39 10.57 6.15 -2.11
CA THR A 39 10.58 7.48 -1.49
C THR A 39 11.22 7.43 -0.11
N LYS A 40 11.67 8.60 0.38
CA LYS A 40 12.29 8.71 1.70
C LYS A 40 11.37 8.28 2.84
N TRP A 41 10.06 8.51 2.69
CA TRP A 41 9.08 8.32 3.76
C TRP A 41 8.24 7.05 3.61
N THR A 42 7.92 6.67 2.37
CA THR A 42 7.11 5.48 2.10
C THR A 42 7.93 4.28 1.68
N ALA A 43 9.23 4.45 1.56
CA ALA A 43 10.21 3.43 1.19
C ALA A 43 9.92 2.78 -0.18
N PHE A 44 8.73 2.24 -0.40
CA PHE A 44 8.43 1.44 -1.58
C PHE A 44 6.96 1.56 -1.95
N GLY A 45 6.66 1.58 -3.25
CA GLY A 45 5.28 1.63 -3.71
C GLY A 45 5.14 1.34 -5.20
N PHE A 46 3.91 1.09 -5.62
CA PHE A 46 3.56 0.81 -7.01
C PHE A 46 2.65 1.90 -7.54
N LEU A 47 2.98 2.46 -8.70
CA LEU A 47 2.06 3.32 -9.46
C LEU A 47 1.35 2.44 -10.50
N ILE A 48 0.03 2.48 -10.49
CA ILE A 48 -0.82 1.66 -11.35
C ILE A 48 -1.72 2.54 -12.22
N GLU A 49 -2.28 1.95 -13.27
CA GLU A 49 -3.22 2.67 -14.13
C GLU A 49 -4.53 2.92 -13.39
N ASN A 50 -4.83 4.19 -13.13
CA ASN A 50 -5.97 4.60 -12.32
C ASN A 50 -7.32 4.31 -12.98
N GLU A 51 -7.37 4.34 -14.30
CA GLU A 51 -8.58 4.09 -15.07
C GLU A 51 -9.14 2.68 -14.86
N ASN A 52 -8.28 1.72 -14.53
CA ASN A 52 -8.66 0.32 -14.42
C ASN A 52 -9.38 -0.05 -13.12
N TYR A 53 -9.25 0.78 -12.07
CA TYR A 53 -9.79 0.38 -10.77
C TYR A 53 -10.54 1.50 -10.03
N MET A 54 -10.36 2.75 -10.44
CA MET A 54 -10.80 3.91 -9.68
C MET A 54 -12.31 3.98 -9.46
N ASN A 55 -13.08 3.45 -10.42
CA ASN A 55 -14.53 3.45 -10.36
C ASN A 55 -15.14 2.08 -9.97
N ASP A 56 -14.30 1.09 -9.67
CA ASP A 56 -14.73 -0.22 -9.19
C ASP A 56 -14.55 -0.30 -7.68
N GLY A 57 -15.68 -0.30 -6.96
CA GLY A 57 -15.68 -0.28 -5.49
C GLY A 57 -14.96 -1.45 -4.85
N LYS A 58 -15.09 -2.66 -5.42
CA LYS A 58 -14.40 -3.85 -4.88
C LYS A 58 -12.90 -3.76 -5.04
N LYS A 59 -12.43 -3.40 -6.23
CA LYS A 59 -10.99 -3.22 -6.50
C LYS A 59 -10.41 -2.15 -5.60
N LEU A 60 -11.11 -1.04 -5.46
CA LEU A 60 -10.66 0.09 -4.65
C LEU A 60 -10.53 -0.28 -3.18
N ILE A 61 -11.54 -0.96 -2.61
CA ILE A 61 -11.51 -1.40 -1.22
C ILE A 61 -10.41 -2.42 -0.99
N LEU A 62 -10.33 -3.45 -1.82
CA LEU A 62 -9.34 -4.50 -1.65
C LEU A 62 -7.92 -3.97 -1.80
N LEU A 63 -7.68 -3.08 -2.77
CA LEU A 63 -6.36 -2.50 -2.98
C LEU A 63 -5.89 -1.70 -1.77
N HIS A 64 -6.78 -0.92 -1.14
CA HIS A 64 -6.37 -0.03 -0.05
C HIS A 64 -6.47 -0.65 1.34
N PHE A 65 -7.36 -1.62 1.55
CA PHE A 65 -7.64 -2.13 2.91
C PHE A 65 -7.24 -3.59 3.15
N LEU A 66 -7.03 -4.39 2.10
CA LEU A 66 -6.66 -5.80 2.29
C LEU A 66 -5.40 -5.99 3.15
N PRO A 67 -4.35 -5.15 3.05
CA PRO A 67 -3.18 -5.28 3.92
C PRO A 67 -3.48 -5.23 5.42
N LEU A 68 -4.60 -4.65 5.84
CA LEU A 68 -5.01 -4.62 7.25
C LEU A 68 -5.23 -6.01 7.85
N ILE A 69 -5.41 -7.04 7.02
CA ILE A 69 -5.54 -8.43 7.50
C ILE A 69 -4.33 -8.84 8.34
N TRP A 70 -3.15 -8.27 8.06
CA TRP A 70 -1.93 -8.59 8.80
C TRP A 70 -1.95 -8.09 10.24
N CYS A 71 -2.85 -7.17 10.60
CA CYS A 71 -3.06 -6.78 12.00
C CYS A 71 -3.48 -7.96 12.86
N LEU A 72 -4.10 -8.98 12.27
CA LEU A 72 -4.52 -10.18 12.98
C LEU A 72 -3.35 -11.04 13.48
N MET A 73 -2.15 -10.80 13.00
CA MET A 73 -0.95 -11.51 13.43
C MET A 73 -0.68 -11.38 14.94
N ILE A 74 -1.17 -10.31 15.56
CA ILE A 74 -1.04 -10.10 17.00
C ILE A 74 -1.68 -11.24 17.81
N PHE A 75 -2.68 -11.92 17.26
CA PHE A 75 -3.37 -13.01 17.92
C PHE A 75 -2.59 -14.33 17.93
N ILE A 76 -1.53 -14.44 17.12
CA ILE A 76 -0.69 -15.64 17.08
C ILE A 76 0.03 -15.82 18.42
N ASN A 77 0.64 -14.74 18.93
CA ASN A 77 1.26 -14.73 20.24
C ASN A 77 1.29 -13.30 20.80
N PRO A 78 0.28 -12.91 21.61
CA PRO A 78 0.19 -11.54 22.14
C PRO A 78 1.34 -11.14 23.08
N ASN A 79 2.16 -12.09 23.52
CA ASN A 79 3.27 -11.83 24.43
C ASN A 79 4.59 -11.53 23.70
N GLU A 80 4.63 -11.66 22.37
CA GLU A 80 5.82 -11.43 21.57
C GLU A 80 5.75 -10.09 20.84
N VAL A 81 6.74 -9.23 21.07
CA VAL A 81 6.82 -7.90 20.46
C VAL A 81 6.84 -7.97 18.93
N PHE A 82 7.41 -9.02 18.37
CA PHE A 82 7.45 -9.25 16.91
C PHE A 82 6.06 -9.10 16.27
N PHE A 83 5.05 -9.70 16.90
CA PHE A 83 3.68 -9.68 16.36
C PHE A 83 2.96 -8.34 16.54
N TYR A 84 3.37 -7.50 17.48
CA TYR A 84 2.84 -6.13 17.62
C TYR A 84 3.29 -5.21 16.50
N MET A 85 4.38 -5.54 15.81
CA MET A 85 4.85 -4.75 14.69
C MET A 85 3.90 -4.80 13.49
N PHE A 86 3.11 -5.87 13.35
CA PHE A 86 2.17 -5.99 12.25
C PHE A 86 1.04 -4.95 12.30
N PRO A 87 0.27 -4.81 13.39
CA PRO A 87 -0.71 -3.72 13.47
C PRO A 87 -0.05 -2.34 13.43
N PHE A 88 1.11 -2.18 14.06
CA PHE A 88 1.84 -0.90 14.03
C PHE A 88 2.15 -0.48 12.59
N VAL A 89 2.79 -1.33 11.80
CA VAL A 89 3.15 -1.04 10.42
C VAL A 89 1.92 -0.86 9.53
N ASN A 90 0.93 -1.73 9.66
CA ASN A 90 -0.24 -1.70 8.77
C ASN A 90 -1.17 -0.52 9.05
N ILE A 91 -1.26 -0.06 10.30
CA ILE A 91 -2.07 1.13 10.64
C ILE A 91 -1.30 2.40 10.27
N PHE A 92 -0.08 2.58 10.75
CA PHE A 92 0.68 3.80 10.52
C PHE A 92 1.20 3.90 9.08
N GLY A 93 1.69 2.80 8.51
CA GLY A 93 2.11 2.75 7.11
C GLY A 93 0.93 2.81 6.14
N GLY A 94 -0.26 2.44 6.57
CA GLY A 94 -1.47 2.51 5.77
C GLY A 94 -2.22 3.83 5.81
N LEU A 95 -1.73 4.83 6.57
CA LEU A 95 -2.41 6.13 6.64
C LEU A 95 -2.54 6.80 5.27
N GLY A 96 -1.52 6.67 4.42
CA GLY A 96 -1.57 7.17 3.05
C GLY A 96 -2.66 6.49 2.22
N ASP A 97 -2.81 5.18 2.35
CA ASP A 97 -3.86 4.41 1.67
C ASP A 97 -5.25 4.85 2.13
N PHE A 98 -5.44 5.08 3.43
CA PHE A 98 -6.71 5.56 3.98
C PHE A 98 -7.05 6.94 3.46
N TYR A 99 -6.09 7.86 3.51
CA TYR A 99 -6.26 9.21 2.99
C TYR A 99 -6.66 9.19 1.50
N PHE A 100 -5.95 8.41 0.70
CA PHE A 100 -6.21 8.28 -0.73
C PHE A 100 -7.63 7.74 -0.98
N TYR A 101 -8.02 6.69 -0.28
CA TYR A 101 -9.35 6.09 -0.41
C TYR A 101 -10.47 7.09 -0.08
N PHE A 102 -10.38 7.74 1.07
CA PHE A 102 -11.41 8.68 1.50
C PHE A 102 -11.46 9.92 0.60
N LYS A 103 -10.31 10.39 0.14
CA LYS A 103 -10.26 11.51 -0.81
C LYS A 103 -10.97 11.16 -2.12
N ILE A 104 -10.73 9.98 -2.65
CA ILE A 104 -11.40 9.50 -3.87
C ILE A 104 -12.92 9.47 -3.68
N LYS A 105 -13.39 9.03 -2.54
CA LYS A 105 -14.83 8.96 -2.25
C LYS A 105 -15.53 10.33 -2.25
N THR A 106 -14.81 11.41 -2.02
CA THR A 106 -15.36 12.76 -2.06
C THR A 106 -15.40 13.37 -3.46
N LEU A 107 -14.78 12.74 -4.44
CA LEU A 107 -14.65 13.26 -5.80
C LEU A 107 -15.59 12.54 -6.78
N SER A 108 -16.01 13.25 -7.85
CA SER A 108 -16.71 12.63 -8.99
C SER A 108 -15.80 11.69 -9.76
N SER A 109 -16.37 10.77 -10.57
CA SER A 109 -15.60 9.79 -11.34
C SER A 109 -14.49 10.41 -12.19
N LYS A 110 -14.79 11.51 -12.87
CA LYS A 110 -13.80 12.22 -13.70
C LYS A 110 -12.70 12.84 -12.85
N MET A 111 -13.06 13.50 -11.78
CA MET A 111 -12.12 14.17 -10.88
C MET A 111 -11.22 13.21 -10.13
N ARG A 112 -11.69 11.99 -9.83
CA ARG A 112 -10.88 10.95 -9.18
C ARG A 112 -9.65 10.61 -10.01
N ILE A 113 -9.86 10.36 -11.29
CA ILE A 113 -8.79 9.98 -12.21
C ILE A 113 -7.80 11.12 -12.38
N GLU A 114 -8.29 12.34 -12.60
CA GLU A 114 -7.44 13.54 -12.73
C GLU A 114 -6.59 13.79 -11.48
N TRP A 115 -7.21 13.69 -10.31
CA TRP A 115 -6.49 13.87 -9.05
C TRP A 115 -5.43 12.80 -8.83
N ALA A 116 -5.77 11.52 -9.07
CA ALA A 116 -4.83 10.42 -8.92
C ALA A 116 -3.65 10.53 -9.89
N ASN A 117 -3.89 10.90 -11.14
CA ASN A 117 -2.83 11.12 -12.12
C ASN A 117 -1.93 12.28 -11.72
N SER A 118 -2.48 13.35 -11.15
CA SER A 118 -1.70 14.47 -10.62
C SER A 118 -0.79 14.05 -9.47
N CYS A 119 -1.26 13.19 -8.57
CA CYS A 119 -0.43 12.63 -7.51
C CYS A 119 0.69 11.74 -8.07
N ASP A 120 0.37 10.91 -9.06
CA ASP A 120 1.33 10.02 -9.71
C ASP A 120 2.46 10.79 -10.40
N GLU A 121 2.16 11.90 -11.07
CA GLU A 121 3.18 12.74 -11.71
C GLU A 121 4.24 13.23 -10.72
N LYS A 122 3.82 13.59 -9.51
CA LYS A 122 4.76 14.01 -8.45
C LYS A 122 5.64 12.84 -7.99
N LEU A 123 5.06 11.65 -7.88
CA LEU A 123 5.76 10.45 -7.41
C LEU A 123 6.66 9.84 -8.48
N LEU A 124 6.40 10.07 -9.76
CA LEU A 124 7.22 9.55 -10.85
C LEU A 124 8.67 10.04 -10.79
N LYS A 125 8.93 11.16 -10.13
CA LYS A 125 10.30 11.66 -9.92
C LYS A 125 11.15 10.71 -9.06
N SER A 126 10.50 9.88 -8.23
CA SER A 126 11.15 8.89 -7.36
C SER A 126 11.10 7.47 -7.94
N ALA A 127 10.80 7.32 -9.22
CA ALA A 127 10.67 6.00 -9.83
C ALA A 127 12.03 5.33 -10.03
N ILE A 128 12.13 4.08 -9.56
CA ILE A 128 13.27 3.21 -9.83
C ILE A 128 13.04 2.34 -11.07
N TRP A 129 11.79 2.22 -11.50
CA TRP A 129 11.39 1.55 -12.72
C TRP A 129 10.16 2.22 -13.29
N LYS A 130 10.14 2.42 -14.61
CA LYS A 130 8.99 2.96 -15.34
C LYS A 130 8.69 2.06 -16.53
N ARG A 131 7.40 1.84 -16.78
CA ARG A 131 6.99 1.17 -18.01
C ARG A 131 7.29 2.07 -19.20
N GLU A 132 7.95 1.52 -20.22
CA GLU A 132 8.14 2.22 -21.47
C GLU A 132 6.81 2.31 -22.23
N ILE A 133 6.56 3.49 -22.80
CA ILE A 133 5.35 3.77 -23.59
C ILE A 133 5.67 3.58 -25.06
#